data_f262f7715270fbce1482e9d2f27ebc00
#
_entry.id   f262f7715270fbce1482e9d2f27ebc00
#
_cell.length_a   1.000
_cell.length_b   1.000
_cell.length_c   1.000
_cell.angle_alpha   90.00
_cell.angle_beta   90.00
_cell.angle_gamma   90.00
#
_symmetry.space_group_name_H-M   'P 1'
#
loop_
_entity.id
_entity.type
_entity.pdbx_description
1 polymer ?
#
loop_
_entity_poly.entity_id
_entity_poly.type
_entity_poly.pdbx_seq_one_letter_code
_entity_poly.pdbx_strand_id
1 'polypeptide(L)'
;MTYRFKLQEPIGQAVRRVGLEQIEIATAKLAGTDDVVTAIHDARRCLKRLRALVRLIEPGLAEAQYRREAARLAGIGRLLAGARDLDVMRQTVGKLEHRFHALPAGATDRLAAFLAQNQGHGAGADGRRQALARLEQSKRFFAAKAIAAIELGHVIEGLGRAYRKARKAFRHAYREPHEEAFHACRKRVQLHWRHMALLSRGWPEALSARASEAKEMSRLLGEDHDYAVLLALARERGKAVLEPGDLEALTALCTSCQAKLRAAARPRGDRLFAEPVKNLESRVALYWRSAQCLVNFATSEGRPGALPEPSAKGKSVHNRKR
;
A
#
# COMPACT_ATOMS: atom_id res chain seq x y z
N MET A 1 -0.23 5.33 15.65
CA MET A 1 -0.74 6.11 14.49
C MET A 1 -1.28 5.15 13.44
N THR A 2 -2.48 5.36 12.96
CA THR A 2 -3.18 4.37 12.13
C THR A 2 -3.33 4.92 10.71
N TYR A 3 -2.82 4.21 9.70
CA TYR A 3 -2.94 4.55 8.28
C TYR A 3 -4.40 4.36 7.81
N ARG A 4 -5.31 5.24 8.28
CA ARG A 4 -6.76 5.23 8.01
C ARG A 4 -7.31 6.64 8.03
N PHE A 5 -8.33 6.92 7.23
CA PHE A 5 -9.17 8.11 7.37
C PHE A 5 -10.12 7.95 8.57
N LYS A 6 -10.44 9.04 9.25
CA LYS A 6 -11.44 9.08 10.33
C LYS A 6 -12.77 9.58 9.74
N LEU A 7 -13.89 9.13 10.30
CA LEU A 7 -15.21 9.50 9.80
C LEU A 7 -15.60 10.95 10.16
N GLN A 8 -15.08 11.45 11.29
CA GLN A 8 -15.40 12.78 11.81
C GLN A 8 -14.57 13.92 11.17
N GLU A 9 -13.57 13.60 10.38
CA GLU A 9 -12.72 14.61 9.73
C GLU A 9 -13.08 14.78 8.25
N PRO A 10 -13.08 16.01 7.70
CA PRO A 10 -13.16 16.22 6.26
C PRO A 10 -12.05 15.44 5.53
N ILE A 11 -12.37 14.92 4.35
CA ILE A 11 -11.44 14.06 3.59
C ILE A 11 -10.11 14.75 3.31
N GLY A 12 -10.10 16.03 2.96
CA GLY A 12 -8.87 16.79 2.75
C GLY A 12 -7.99 16.88 4.01
N GLN A 13 -8.62 17.03 5.18
CA GLN A 13 -7.91 16.99 6.47
C GLN A 13 -7.37 15.58 6.78
N ALA A 14 -8.13 14.53 6.48
CA ALA A 14 -7.69 13.14 6.60
C ALA A 14 -6.47 12.86 5.74
N VAL A 15 -6.49 13.31 4.49
CA VAL A 15 -5.37 13.18 3.54
C VAL A 15 -4.14 13.91 4.06
N ARG A 16 -4.31 15.17 4.49
CA ARG A 16 -3.22 15.97 5.08
C ARG A 16 -2.60 15.28 6.29
N ARG A 17 -3.43 14.89 7.26
CA ARG A 17 -2.97 14.22 8.48
C ARG A 17 -2.20 12.93 8.17
N VAL A 18 -2.79 12.04 7.38
CA VAL A 18 -2.14 10.77 7.03
C VAL A 18 -0.84 11.00 6.27
N GLY A 19 -0.82 11.97 5.35
CA GLY A 19 0.39 12.32 4.60
C GLY A 19 1.52 12.82 5.51
N LEU A 20 1.22 13.77 6.40
CA LEU A 20 2.18 14.32 7.35
C LEU A 20 2.66 13.27 8.36
N GLU A 21 1.78 12.45 8.93
CA GLU A 21 2.16 11.35 9.83
C GLU A 21 3.14 10.36 9.18
N GLN A 22 2.91 9.99 7.91
CA GLN A 22 3.83 9.08 7.21
C GLN A 22 5.18 9.72 6.89
N ILE A 23 5.21 11.02 6.62
CA ILE A 23 6.45 11.77 6.40
C ILE A 23 7.22 11.87 7.71
N GLU A 24 6.58 12.23 8.81
CA GLU A 24 7.21 12.32 10.13
C GLU A 24 7.85 11.00 10.55
N ILE A 25 7.11 9.87 10.38
CA ILE A 25 7.65 8.54 10.67
C ILE A 25 8.87 8.25 9.79
N ALA A 26 8.79 8.51 8.48
CA ALA A 26 9.90 8.26 7.56
C ALA A 26 11.12 9.12 7.90
N THR A 27 10.90 10.40 8.23
CA THR A 27 11.95 11.34 8.62
C THR A 27 12.63 10.91 9.93
N ALA A 28 11.84 10.58 10.96
CA ALA A 28 12.39 10.10 12.24
C ALA A 28 13.24 8.84 12.08
N LYS A 29 12.77 7.88 11.25
CA LYS A 29 13.53 6.65 10.97
C LYS A 29 14.84 6.94 10.22
N LEU A 30 14.84 7.81 9.23
CA LEU A 30 16.05 8.13 8.44
C LEU A 30 17.04 9.05 9.19
N ALA A 31 16.58 9.81 10.17
CA ALA A 31 17.44 10.64 11.02
C ALA A 31 18.12 9.84 12.15
N GLY A 32 17.54 8.69 12.56
CA GLY A 32 18.13 7.80 13.56
C GLY A 32 19.38 7.08 13.06
N THR A 33 20.22 6.62 13.99
CA THR A 33 21.55 6.05 13.71
C THR A 33 21.67 4.57 13.99
N ASP A 34 20.73 3.96 14.75
CA ASP A 34 20.97 2.68 15.41
C ASP A 34 20.94 1.44 14.49
N ASP A 35 20.01 1.39 13.53
CA ASP A 35 19.94 0.30 12.53
C ASP A 35 19.52 0.85 11.17
N VAL A 36 20.49 1.10 10.34
CA VAL A 36 20.32 1.70 9.02
C VAL A 36 19.43 0.84 8.12
N VAL A 37 19.54 -0.49 8.18
CA VAL A 37 18.79 -1.41 7.32
C VAL A 37 17.30 -1.37 7.69
N THR A 38 16.97 -1.53 8.96
CA THR A 38 15.61 -1.45 9.48
C THR A 38 15.02 -0.05 9.28
N ALA A 39 15.81 1.01 9.50
CA ALA A 39 15.39 2.39 9.27
C ALA A 39 14.99 2.64 7.81
N ILE A 40 15.81 2.20 6.86
CA ILE A 40 15.51 2.27 5.42
C ILE A 40 14.27 1.44 5.10
N HIS A 41 14.12 0.24 5.66
CA HIS A 41 12.92 -0.59 5.45
C HIS A 41 11.65 0.15 5.88
N ASP A 42 11.64 0.72 7.08
CA ASP A 42 10.49 1.42 7.63
C ASP A 42 10.17 2.68 6.83
N ALA A 43 11.18 3.47 6.44
CA ALA A 43 11.00 4.62 5.57
C ALA A 43 10.41 4.23 4.21
N ARG A 44 10.90 3.16 3.57
CA ARG A 44 10.34 2.63 2.31
C ARG A 44 8.88 2.15 2.48
N ARG A 45 8.51 1.63 3.66
CA ARG A 45 7.11 1.28 3.97
C ARG A 45 6.22 2.52 4.00
N CYS A 46 6.68 3.61 4.63
CA CYS A 46 6.00 4.90 4.62
C CYS A 46 5.89 5.49 3.21
N LEU A 47 6.96 5.43 2.40
CA LEU A 47 6.93 5.87 1.00
C LEU A 47 5.91 5.11 0.15
N LYS A 48 5.76 3.80 0.35
CA LYS A 48 4.72 3.00 -0.33
C LYS A 48 3.31 3.46 0.05
N ARG A 49 3.10 3.87 1.32
CA ARG A 49 1.82 4.43 1.81
C ARG A 49 1.56 5.82 1.23
N LEU A 50 2.56 6.71 1.22
CA LEU A 50 2.48 8.04 0.60
C LEU A 50 2.16 7.95 -0.89
N ARG A 51 2.85 7.08 -1.62
CA ARG A 51 2.57 6.85 -3.06
C ARG A 51 1.16 6.32 -3.31
N ALA A 52 0.64 5.47 -2.43
CA ALA A 52 -0.74 5.00 -2.51
C ALA A 52 -1.73 6.15 -2.23
N LEU A 53 -1.46 6.97 -1.22
CA LEU A 53 -2.29 8.12 -0.88
C LEU A 53 -2.34 9.14 -2.03
N VAL A 54 -1.19 9.54 -2.59
CA VAL A 54 -1.10 10.47 -3.73
C VAL A 54 -1.84 9.90 -4.95
N ARG A 55 -1.73 8.60 -5.20
CA ARG A 55 -2.46 7.94 -6.30
C ARG A 55 -3.97 7.92 -6.06
N LEU A 56 -4.41 7.83 -4.82
CA LEU A 56 -5.84 7.83 -4.47
C LEU A 56 -6.49 9.19 -4.71
N ILE A 57 -5.75 10.27 -4.43
CA ILE A 57 -6.25 11.65 -4.57
C ILE A 57 -5.93 12.30 -5.92
N GLU A 58 -5.31 11.55 -6.85
CA GLU A 58 -4.95 12.04 -8.20
C GLU A 58 -6.07 12.85 -8.88
N PRO A 59 -7.37 12.43 -8.84
CA PRO A 59 -8.44 13.16 -9.51
C PRO A 59 -8.71 14.57 -8.98
N GLY A 60 -8.38 14.84 -7.73
CA GLY A 60 -8.57 16.16 -7.10
C GLY A 60 -7.34 17.07 -7.16
N LEU A 61 -6.30 16.69 -7.91
CA LEU A 61 -5.07 17.45 -8.05
C LEU A 61 -4.88 17.93 -9.49
N ALA A 62 -4.28 19.11 -9.65
CA ALA A 62 -3.74 19.51 -10.94
C ALA A 62 -2.69 18.49 -11.41
N GLU A 63 -2.70 18.14 -12.69
CA GLU A 63 -1.83 17.10 -13.24
C GLU A 63 -0.34 17.35 -12.97
N ALA A 64 0.10 18.60 -13.09
CA ALA A 64 1.48 18.98 -12.81
C ALA A 64 1.86 18.78 -11.33
N GLN A 65 0.95 19.04 -10.40
CA GLN A 65 1.16 18.81 -8.96
C GLN A 65 1.27 17.32 -8.66
N TYR A 66 0.35 16.52 -9.19
CA TYR A 66 0.37 15.07 -9.05
C TYR A 66 1.66 14.47 -9.63
N ARG A 67 2.01 14.79 -10.88
CA ARG A 67 3.23 14.27 -11.53
C ARG A 67 4.49 14.62 -10.75
N ARG A 68 4.61 15.86 -10.28
CA ARG A 68 5.77 16.34 -9.50
C ARG A 68 5.91 15.55 -8.20
N GLU A 69 4.82 15.39 -7.45
CA GLU A 69 4.86 14.65 -6.18
C GLU A 69 5.09 13.15 -6.38
N ALA A 70 4.43 12.54 -7.35
CA ALA A 70 4.65 11.14 -7.70
C ALA A 70 6.12 10.86 -8.10
N ALA A 71 6.73 11.76 -8.89
CA ALA A 71 8.14 11.67 -9.29
C ALA A 71 9.08 11.86 -8.08
N ARG A 72 8.77 12.80 -7.17
CA ARG A 72 9.55 13.04 -5.94
C ARG A 72 9.57 11.79 -5.06
N LEU A 73 8.40 11.22 -4.75
CA LEU A 73 8.30 10.01 -3.93
C LEU A 73 8.95 8.78 -4.60
N ALA A 74 8.91 8.70 -5.93
CA ALA A 74 9.63 7.67 -6.68
C ALA A 74 11.15 7.86 -6.57
N GLY A 75 11.62 9.11 -6.68
CA GLY A 75 13.03 9.48 -6.52
C GLY A 75 13.58 9.14 -5.13
N ILE A 76 12.82 9.45 -4.06
CA ILE A 76 13.19 9.04 -2.69
C ILE A 76 13.32 7.50 -2.62
N GLY A 77 12.37 6.77 -3.21
CA GLY A 77 12.43 5.32 -3.24
C GLY A 77 13.68 4.76 -3.93
N ARG A 78 14.18 5.42 -4.98
CA ARG A 78 15.45 5.05 -5.65
C ARG A 78 16.68 5.36 -4.79
N LEU A 79 16.71 6.50 -4.13
CA LEU A 79 17.81 6.86 -3.21
C LEU A 79 17.96 5.84 -2.06
N LEU A 80 16.85 5.24 -1.62
CA LEU A 80 16.83 4.25 -0.55
C LEU A 80 16.82 2.79 -1.09
N ALA A 81 17.12 2.56 -2.37
CA ALA A 81 17.32 1.23 -2.92
C ALA A 81 18.77 0.75 -2.66
N GLY A 82 18.98 -0.55 -2.69
CA GLY A 82 20.32 -1.17 -2.65
C GLY A 82 20.58 -2.00 -1.40
N ALA A 83 20.53 -1.43 -0.21
CA ALA A 83 20.84 -2.18 1.03
C ALA A 83 19.93 -3.36 1.33
N ARG A 84 18.68 -3.30 0.87
CA ARG A 84 17.65 -4.30 1.20
C ARG A 84 17.59 -5.47 0.22
N ASP A 85 17.97 -5.25 -1.01
CA ASP A 85 17.75 -6.27 -2.05
C ASP A 85 18.54 -7.56 -1.74
N LEU A 86 19.67 -7.43 -1.09
CA LEU A 86 20.51 -8.55 -0.64
C LEU A 86 19.95 -9.27 0.59
N ASP A 87 19.43 -8.56 1.60
CA ASP A 87 18.80 -9.19 2.76
C ASP A 87 17.56 -9.98 2.33
N VAL A 88 16.78 -9.46 1.40
CA VAL A 88 15.64 -10.17 0.81
C VAL A 88 16.14 -11.43 0.08
N MET A 89 17.24 -11.34 -0.67
CA MET A 89 17.80 -12.50 -1.38
C MET A 89 18.34 -13.56 -0.42
N ARG A 90 19.06 -13.17 0.64
CA ARG A 90 19.50 -14.10 1.70
C ARG A 90 18.31 -14.80 2.35
N GLN A 91 17.26 -14.04 2.71
CA GLN A 91 16.04 -14.63 3.25
C GLN A 91 15.35 -15.55 2.23
N THR A 92 15.43 -15.23 0.93
CA THR A 92 14.85 -16.04 -0.14
C THR A 92 15.61 -17.35 -0.28
N VAL A 93 16.94 -17.33 -0.25
CA VAL A 93 17.78 -18.52 -0.25
C VAL A 93 17.49 -19.39 0.99
N GLY A 94 17.46 -18.81 2.19
CA GLY A 94 17.13 -19.54 3.42
C GLY A 94 15.74 -20.19 3.39
N LYS A 95 14.76 -19.58 2.73
CA LYS A 95 13.44 -20.21 2.51
C LYS A 95 13.51 -21.39 1.54
N LEU A 96 14.35 -21.31 0.52
CA LEU A 96 14.56 -22.41 -0.42
C LEU A 96 15.20 -23.61 0.29
N GLU A 97 16.23 -23.39 1.10
CA GLU A 97 16.85 -24.43 1.92
C GLU A 97 15.86 -25.13 2.84
N HIS A 98 15.13 -24.35 3.61
CA HIS A 98 14.20 -24.87 4.62
C HIS A 98 13.01 -25.64 4.02
N ARG A 99 12.59 -25.28 2.79
CA ARG A 99 11.46 -25.94 2.11
C ARG A 99 11.86 -27.12 1.24
N PHE A 100 13.09 -27.15 0.77
CA PHE A 100 13.52 -28.07 -0.26
C PHE A 100 14.97 -28.48 0.00
N HIS A 101 15.21 -29.60 0.59
CA HIS A 101 16.54 -30.20 0.67
C HIS A 101 17.07 -30.67 -0.71
N ALA A 102 16.77 -29.95 -1.78
CA ALA A 102 16.90 -30.35 -3.17
C ALA A 102 17.98 -29.59 -3.96
N LEU A 103 18.75 -28.73 -3.29
CA LEU A 103 19.92 -28.13 -3.92
C LEU A 103 21.11 -29.10 -3.86
N PRO A 104 22.00 -29.10 -4.87
CA PRO A 104 23.24 -29.87 -4.82
C PRO A 104 24.06 -29.59 -3.55
N ALA A 105 24.83 -30.57 -3.08
CA ALA A 105 25.68 -30.39 -1.89
C ALA A 105 26.60 -29.18 -2.07
N GLY A 106 26.65 -28.27 -1.10
CA GLY A 106 27.43 -27.05 -1.12
C GLY A 106 26.89 -25.92 -1.98
N ALA A 107 25.79 -26.12 -2.74
CA ALA A 107 25.16 -25.05 -3.56
C ALA A 107 24.69 -23.90 -2.71
N THR A 108 24.16 -24.19 -1.52
CA THR A 108 23.71 -23.16 -0.59
C THR A 108 24.85 -22.29 -0.11
N ASP A 109 25.99 -22.90 0.26
CA ASP A 109 27.18 -22.17 0.71
C ASP A 109 27.73 -21.29 -0.42
N ARG A 110 27.74 -21.79 -1.66
CA ARG A 110 28.14 -21.04 -2.84
C ARG A 110 27.18 -19.87 -3.12
N LEU A 111 25.87 -20.07 -2.99
CA LEU A 111 24.87 -19.00 -3.09
C LEU A 111 25.03 -17.95 -1.99
N ALA A 112 25.28 -18.37 -0.75
CA ALA A 112 25.52 -17.46 0.37
C ALA A 112 26.83 -16.65 0.15
N ALA A 113 27.90 -17.27 -0.29
CA ALA A 113 29.15 -16.62 -0.64
C ALA A 113 28.97 -15.63 -1.82
N PHE A 114 28.25 -16.04 -2.86
CA PHE A 114 27.89 -15.18 -3.99
C PHE A 114 27.13 -13.93 -3.54
N LEU A 115 26.12 -14.09 -2.67
CA LEU A 115 25.37 -12.96 -2.14
C LEU A 115 26.22 -12.07 -1.21
N ALA A 116 27.17 -12.64 -0.49
CA ALA A 116 28.11 -11.86 0.34
C ALA A 116 29.06 -10.99 -0.50
N GLN A 117 29.56 -11.51 -1.63
CA GLN A 117 30.42 -10.76 -2.56
C GLN A 117 29.67 -9.64 -3.29
N ASN A 118 28.36 -9.79 -3.52
CA ASN A 118 27.54 -8.81 -4.21
C ASN A 118 26.88 -7.81 -3.26
N GLN A 119 27.49 -7.51 -2.11
CA GLN A 119 26.97 -6.50 -1.17
C GLN A 119 26.87 -5.14 -1.88
N GLY A 120 25.63 -4.78 -2.28
CA GLY A 120 25.34 -3.44 -2.77
C GLY A 120 25.59 -2.44 -1.65
N HIS A 121 26.23 -1.35 -1.99
CA HIS A 121 26.37 -0.21 -1.05
C HIS A 121 24.95 0.24 -0.73
N GLY A 122 24.56 0.11 0.52
CA GLY A 122 23.28 0.66 1.03
C GLY A 122 23.20 2.14 0.70
N ALA A 123 22.01 2.73 0.85
CA ALA A 123 21.86 4.17 0.74
C ALA A 123 22.90 4.85 1.64
N GLY A 124 23.99 5.35 1.08
CA GLY A 124 25.03 6.06 1.80
C GLY A 124 24.47 7.27 2.53
N ALA A 125 25.26 7.92 3.37
CA ALA A 125 24.86 9.11 4.12
C ALA A 125 24.26 10.17 3.19
N ASP A 126 24.81 10.34 1.98
CA ASP A 126 24.31 11.27 0.97
C ASP A 126 22.91 10.89 0.46
N GLY A 127 22.63 9.64 0.20
CA GLY A 127 21.30 9.18 -0.23
C GLY A 127 20.25 9.43 0.84
N ARG A 128 20.59 9.22 2.12
CA ARG A 128 19.69 9.51 3.25
C ARG A 128 19.45 11.01 3.39
N ARG A 129 20.50 11.86 3.31
CA ARG A 129 20.38 13.31 3.36
C ARG A 129 19.50 13.87 2.25
N GLN A 130 19.70 13.41 1.01
CA GLN A 130 18.85 13.79 -0.12
C GLN A 130 17.39 13.31 0.06
N ALA A 131 17.18 12.11 0.62
CA ALA A 131 15.85 11.59 0.92
C ALA A 131 15.12 12.48 1.94
N LEU A 132 15.80 12.89 3.02
CA LEU A 132 15.27 13.81 4.03
C LEU A 132 14.87 15.15 3.43
N ALA A 133 15.73 15.77 2.60
CA ALA A 133 15.44 17.04 1.94
C ALA A 133 14.20 16.94 1.02
N ARG A 134 14.02 15.82 0.31
CA ARG A 134 12.85 15.59 -0.52
C ARG A 134 11.59 15.28 0.29
N LEU A 135 11.70 14.64 1.45
CA LEU A 135 10.57 14.44 2.38
C LEU A 135 10.05 15.78 2.92
N GLU A 136 10.93 16.73 3.21
CA GLU A 136 10.51 18.09 3.61
C GLU A 136 9.72 18.81 2.49
N GLN A 137 10.10 18.62 1.23
CA GLN A 137 9.30 19.12 0.10
C GLN A 137 7.93 18.44 0.01
N SER A 138 7.85 17.13 0.28
CA SER A 138 6.58 16.40 0.33
C SER A 138 5.70 16.86 1.51
N LYS A 139 6.30 17.26 2.64
CA LYS A 139 5.58 17.87 3.77
C LYS A 139 4.86 19.14 3.33
N ARG A 140 5.53 20.02 2.58
CA ARG A 140 4.91 21.23 2.01
C ARG A 140 3.77 20.90 1.05
N PHE A 141 3.90 19.86 0.22
CA PHE A 141 2.82 19.39 -0.65
C PHE A 141 1.57 19.00 0.15
N PHE A 142 1.71 18.18 1.21
CA PHE A 142 0.56 17.78 2.02
C PHE A 142 0.00 18.91 2.89
N ALA A 143 0.77 19.94 3.19
CA ALA A 143 0.30 21.15 3.90
C ALA A 143 -0.44 22.14 3.00
N ALA A 144 -0.37 22.01 1.67
CA ALA A 144 -0.92 22.96 0.72
C ALA A 144 -2.47 23.02 0.76
N LYS A 145 -3.06 24.17 0.43
CA LYS A 145 -4.51 24.39 0.36
C LYS A 145 -5.23 23.42 -0.59
N ALA A 146 -4.57 23.05 -1.70
CA ALA A 146 -5.13 22.10 -2.66
C ALA A 146 -5.45 20.72 -2.04
N ILE A 147 -4.70 20.30 -1.01
CA ILE A 147 -4.99 19.07 -0.28
C ILE A 147 -6.24 19.20 0.59
N ALA A 148 -6.46 20.36 1.19
CA ALA A 148 -7.67 20.63 1.99
C ALA A 148 -8.96 20.61 1.14
N ALA A 149 -8.86 20.89 -0.17
CA ALA A 149 -9.97 20.87 -1.12
C ALA A 149 -10.32 19.45 -1.65
N ILE A 150 -9.60 18.42 -1.23
CA ILE A 150 -9.90 17.04 -1.63
C ILE A 150 -11.18 16.57 -0.96
N GLU A 151 -12.11 16.05 -1.76
CA GLU A 151 -13.40 15.53 -1.34
C GLU A 151 -13.50 14.01 -1.54
N LEU A 152 -14.55 13.41 -0.95
CA LEU A 152 -14.82 11.98 -1.08
C LEU A 152 -14.96 11.55 -2.56
N GLY A 153 -15.58 12.37 -3.40
CA GLY A 153 -15.74 12.11 -4.83
C GLY A 153 -14.41 11.84 -5.53
N HIS A 154 -13.41 12.68 -5.28
CA HIS A 154 -12.05 12.51 -5.83
C HIS A 154 -11.38 11.19 -5.36
N VAL A 155 -11.58 10.85 -4.09
CA VAL A 155 -11.04 9.61 -3.49
C VAL A 155 -11.71 8.37 -4.11
N ILE A 156 -13.03 8.39 -4.29
CA ILE A 156 -13.78 7.28 -4.91
C ILE A 156 -13.37 7.11 -6.39
N GLU A 157 -13.25 8.21 -7.13
CA GLU A 157 -12.77 8.16 -8.51
C GLU A 157 -11.32 7.61 -8.59
N GLY A 158 -10.42 8.06 -7.71
CA GLY A 158 -9.06 7.56 -7.63
C GLY A 158 -9.00 6.08 -7.29
N LEU A 159 -9.88 5.62 -6.38
CA LEU A 159 -10.06 4.20 -6.09
C LEU A 159 -10.47 3.41 -7.34
N GLY A 160 -11.46 3.88 -8.08
CA GLY A 160 -11.95 3.23 -9.30
C GLY A 160 -10.89 3.17 -10.39
N ARG A 161 -10.13 4.26 -10.60
CA ARG A 161 -8.99 4.30 -11.54
C ARG A 161 -7.91 3.27 -11.15
N ALA A 162 -7.55 3.19 -9.87
CA ALA A 162 -6.55 2.24 -9.39
C ALA A 162 -7.05 0.79 -9.50
N TYR A 163 -8.29 0.54 -9.13
CA TYR A 163 -8.92 -0.78 -9.22
C TYR A 163 -9.03 -1.28 -10.67
N ARG A 164 -9.44 -0.42 -11.62
CA ARG A 164 -9.46 -0.77 -13.05
C ARG A 164 -8.09 -1.22 -13.55
N LYS A 165 -7.04 -0.48 -13.18
CA LYS A 165 -5.66 -0.83 -13.53
C LYS A 165 -5.21 -2.15 -12.88
N ALA A 166 -5.61 -2.41 -11.63
CA ALA A 166 -5.30 -3.65 -10.93
C ALA A 166 -6.01 -4.86 -11.57
N ARG A 167 -7.30 -4.73 -11.87
CA ARG A 167 -8.11 -5.75 -12.56
C ARG A 167 -7.53 -6.10 -13.94
N LYS A 168 -7.12 -5.08 -14.72
CA LYS A 168 -6.46 -5.29 -16.02
C LYS A 168 -5.12 -6.02 -15.86
N ALA A 169 -4.29 -5.60 -14.91
CA ALA A 169 -2.98 -6.22 -14.67
C ALA A 169 -3.10 -7.67 -14.19
N PHE A 170 -4.10 -7.96 -13.31
CA PHE A 170 -4.39 -9.32 -12.88
C PHE A 170 -4.77 -10.22 -14.06
N ARG A 171 -5.75 -9.81 -14.87
CA ARG A 171 -6.18 -10.60 -16.04
C ARG A 171 -5.05 -10.82 -17.04
N HIS A 172 -4.23 -9.81 -17.26
CA HIS A 172 -3.08 -9.92 -18.16
C HIS A 172 -2.07 -10.93 -17.62
N ALA A 173 -1.68 -10.85 -16.34
CA ALA A 173 -0.68 -11.74 -15.75
C ALA A 173 -1.06 -13.22 -15.81
N TYR A 174 -2.37 -13.55 -15.75
CA TYR A 174 -2.84 -14.94 -15.85
C TYR A 174 -3.21 -15.40 -17.26
N ARG A 175 -3.35 -14.46 -18.22
CA ARG A 175 -3.53 -14.80 -19.63
C ARG A 175 -2.20 -14.96 -20.34
N GLU A 176 -1.23 -14.12 -20.03
CA GLU A 176 0.11 -14.07 -20.61
C GLU A 176 1.15 -14.09 -19.47
N PRO A 177 1.41 -15.29 -18.88
CA PRO A 177 2.20 -15.40 -17.67
C PRO A 177 3.70 -15.20 -17.93
N HIS A 178 4.22 -14.07 -17.52
CA HIS A 178 5.66 -13.76 -17.50
C HIS A 178 5.99 -12.87 -16.28
N GLU A 179 7.26 -12.74 -15.94
CA GLU A 179 7.73 -12.10 -14.68
C GLU A 179 7.27 -10.65 -14.58
N GLU A 180 7.38 -9.86 -15.64
CA GLU A 180 7.00 -8.45 -15.65
C GLU A 180 5.49 -8.26 -15.47
N ALA A 181 4.65 -9.16 -16.02
CA ALA A 181 3.21 -9.12 -15.86
C ALA A 181 2.82 -9.38 -14.41
N PHE A 182 3.41 -10.37 -13.73
CA PHE A 182 3.18 -10.63 -12.32
C PHE A 182 3.74 -9.51 -11.44
N HIS A 183 4.89 -8.95 -11.75
CA HIS A 183 5.42 -7.78 -11.06
C HIS A 183 4.51 -6.55 -11.19
N ALA A 184 3.97 -6.28 -12.39
CA ALA A 184 3.00 -5.22 -12.61
C ALA A 184 1.71 -5.47 -11.82
N CYS A 185 1.19 -6.70 -11.83
CA CYS A 185 0.03 -7.11 -11.04
C CYS A 185 0.28 -6.86 -9.53
N ARG A 186 1.39 -7.34 -8.98
CA ARG A 186 1.80 -7.10 -7.59
C ARG A 186 1.74 -5.62 -7.20
N LYS A 187 2.33 -4.74 -8.02
CA LYS A 187 2.33 -3.28 -7.76
C LYS A 187 0.92 -2.72 -7.67
N ARG A 188 -0.01 -3.18 -8.51
CA ARG A 188 -1.41 -2.72 -8.52
C ARG A 188 -2.20 -3.27 -7.35
N VAL A 189 -2.01 -4.54 -6.99
CA VAL A 189 -2.61 -5.16 -5.79
C VAL A 189 -2.12 -4.45 -4.52
N GLN A 190 -0.84 -4.08 -4.48
CA GLN A 190 -0.28 -3.29 -3.36
C GLN A 190 -0.96 -1.93 -3.17
N LEU A 191 -1.37 -1.26 -4.24
CA LEU A 191 -2.15 -0.03 -4.15
C LEU A 191 -3.56 -0.33 -3.61
N HIS A 192 -4.21 -1.35 -4.17
CA HIS A 192 -5.58 -1.69 -3.81
C HIS A 192 -5.74 -1.97 -2.31
N TRP A 193 -4.91 -2.82 -1.71
CA TRP A 193 -5.03 -3.09 -0.28
C TRP A 193 -4.80 -1.85 0.60
N ARG A 194 -3.89 -0.94 0.18
CA ARG A 194 -3.66 0.32 0.91
C ARG A 194 -4.83 1.28 0.80
N HIS A 195 -5.48 1.34 -0.36
CA HIS A 195 -6.69 2.13 -0.54
C HIS A 195 -7.84 1.58 0.32
N MET A 196 -8.02 0.25 0.35
CA MET A 196 -9.01 -0.38 1.23
C MET A 196 -8.71 -0.12 2.72
N ALA A 197 -7.44 -0.16 3.12
CA ALA A 197 -7.04 0.15 4.49
C ALA A 197 -7.34 1.62 4.87
N LEU A 198 -7.12 2.58 3.96
CA LEU A 198 -7.47 3.99 4.19
C LEU A 198 -8.96 4.19 4.42
N LEU A 199 -9.80 3.48 3.65
CA LEU A 199 -11.25 3.61 3.64
C LEU A 199 -11.97 2.64 4.60
N SER A 200 -11.23 1.82 5.35
CA SER A 200 -11.78 0.72 6.15
C SER A 200 -12.78 1.15 7.22
N ARG A 201 -12.81 2.43 7.63
CA ARG A 201 -13.78 2.96 8.59
C ARG A 201 -15.21 3.06 8.05
N GLY A 202 -15.38 3.08 6.71
CA GLY A 202 -16.70 3.10 6.08
C GLY A 202 -17.53 1.84 6.35
N TRP A 203 -16.88 0.67 6.42
CA TRP A 203 -17.42 -0.60 6.94
C TRP A 203 -16.24 -1.50 7.30
N PRO A 204 -15.82 -1.51 8.59
CA PRO A 204 -14.61 -2.19 9.03
C PRO A 204 -14.54 -3.66 8.64
N GLU A 205 -15.63 -4.43 8.79
CA GLU A 205 -15.67 -5.86 8.54
C GLU A 205 -15.47 -6.15 7.05
N ALA A 206 -16.22 -5.49 6.17
CA ALA A 206 -16.19 -5.73 4.73
C ALA A 206 -14.88 -5.21 4.09
N LEU A 207 -14.47 -3.97 4.42
CA LEU A 207 -13.33 -3.34 3.77
C LEU A 207 -11.99 -3.83 4.34
N SER A 208 -11.93 -4.22 5.63
CA SER A 208 -10.72 -4.83 6.20
C SER A 208 -10.52 -6.26 5.69
N ALA A 209 -11.57 -7.05 5.53
CA ALA A 209 -11.48 -8.37 4.91
C ALA A 209 -10.92 -8.27 3.49
N ARG A 210 -11.46 -7.33 2.68
CA ARG A 210 -10.94 -7.07 1.33
C ARG A 210 -9.50 -6.59 1.32
N ALA A 211 -9.12 -5.71 2.26
CA ALA A 211 -7.73 -5.26 2.42
C ALA A 211 -6.80 -6.42 2.78
N SER A 212 -7.24 -7.33 3.66
CA SER A 212 -6.47 -8.51 4.07
C SER A 212 -6.26 -9.48 2.92
N GLU A 213 -7.29 -9.78 2.12
CA GLU A 213 -7.19 -10.62 0.92
C GLU A 213 -6.18 -10.02 -0.09
N ALA A 214 -6.28 -8.72 -0.37
CA ALA A 214 -5.37 -8.05 -1.28
C ALA A 214 -3.94 -7.97 -0.73
N LYS A 215 -3.77 -7.83 0.60
CA LYS A 215 -2.46 -7.86 1.26
C LYS A 215 -1.81 -9.23 1.13
N GLU A 216 -2.58 -10.30 1.35
CA GLU A 216 -2.08 -11.67 1.21
C GLU A 216 -1.72 -12.01 -0.24
N MET A 217 -2.57 -11.66 -1.21
CA MET A 217 -2.23 -11.77 -2.62
C MET A 217 -0.93 -11.01 -2.96
N SER A 218 -0.78 -9.78 -2.43
CA SER A 218 0.45 -9.00 -2.63
C SER A 218 1.68 -9.64 -1.98
N ARG A 219 1.52 -10.39 -0.88
CA ARG A 219 2.59 -11.14 -0.22
C ARG A 219 3.05 -12.32 -1.10
N LEU A 220 2.10 -13.11 -1.61
CA LEU A 220 2.37 -14.23 -2.50
C LEU A 220 3.11 -13.78 -3.78
N LEU A 221 2.58 -12.76 -4.45
CA LEU A 221 3.23 -12.16 -5.62
C LEU A 221 4.52 -11.41 -5.26
N GLY A 222 4.72 -11.08 -3.98
CA GLY A 222 5.97 -10.53 -3.46
C GLY A 222 7.07 -11.57 -3.44
N GLU A 223 6.77 -12.73 -2.90
CA GLU A 223 7.68 -13.87 -2.84
C GLU A 223 7.99 -14.41 -4.25
N ASP A 224 7.00 -14.47 -5.14
CA ASP A 224 7.21 -14.78 -6.57
C ASP A 224 8.24 -13.85 -7.22
N HIS A 225 8.13 -12.54 -6.97
CA HIS A 225 9.09 -11.56 -7.49
C HIS A 225 10.49 -11.69 -6.86
N ASP A 226 10.57 -12.04 -5.58
CA ASP A 226 11.85 -12.20 -4.90
C ASP A 226 12.65 -13.39 -5.52
N TYR A 227 11.98 -14.46 -5.95
CA TYR A 227 12.59 -15.55 -6.74
C TYR A 227 13.04 -15.09 -8.14
N ALA A 228 12.25 -14.27 -8.83
CA ALA A 228 12.64 -13.73 -10.12
C ALA A 228 13.91 -12.87 -10.01
N VAL A 229 14.00 -12.02 -8.98
CA VAL A 229 15.18 -11.17 -8.74
C VAL A 229 16.41 -12.00 -8.40
N LEU A 230 16.25 -13.04 -7.58
CA LEU A 230 17.35 -13.98 -7.26
C LEU A 230 17.89 -14.67 -8.52
N LEU A 231 17.00 -15.20 -9.37
CA LEU A 231 17.38 -15.84 -10.62
C LEU A 231 18.07 -14.87 -11.59
N ALA A 232 17.56 -13.67 -11.73
CA ALA A 232 18.16 -12.66 -12.60
C ALA A 232 19.60 -12.34 -12.13
N LEU A 233 19.79 -12.13 -10.83
CA LEU A 233 21.12 -11.86 -10.26
C LEU A 233 22.07 -13.06 -10.45
N ALA A 234 21.59 -14.29 -10.17
CA ALA A 234 22.40 -15.50 -10.33
C ALA A 234 22.85 -15.72 -11.78
N ARG A 235 21.95 -15.45 -12.77
CA ARG A 235 22.26 -15.55 -14.20
C ARG A 235 23.25 -14.47 -14.67
N GLU A 236 23.10 -13.25 -14.18
CA GLU A 236 23.93 -12.12 -14.60
C GLU A 236 25.34 -12.19 -14.00
N ARG A 237 25.47 -12.55 -12.73
CA ARG A 237 26.71 -12.41 -11.96
C ARG A 237 27.20 -13.70 -11.31
N GLY A 238 26.40 -14.77 -11.34
CA GLY A 238 26.71 -16.02 -10.64
C GLY A 238 27.78 -16.88 -11.31
N LYS A 239 28.07 -16.66 -12.59
CA LYS A 239 28.98 -17.52 -13.40
C LYS A 239 30.39 -17.71 -12.83
N ALA A 240 30.86 -16.77 -11.98
CA ALA A 240 32.18 -16.84 -11.37
C ALA A 240 32.22 -17.67 -10.07
N VAL A 241 31.07 -17.99 -9.48
CA VAL A 241 30.96 -18.59 -8.16
C VAL A 241 30.08 -19.84 -8.14
N LEU A 242 29.06 -19.86 -9.00
CA LEU A 242 28.10 -20.95 -9.11
C LEU A 242 28.51 -21.93 -10.20
N GLU A 243 28.41 -23.23 -9.91
CA GLU A 243 28.57 -24.26 -10.91
C GLU A 243 27.36 -24.32 -11.86
N PRO A 244 27.49 -24.81 -13.09
CA PRO A 244 26.37 -24.95 -14.02
C PRO A 244 25.18 -25.71 -13.43
N GLY A 245 25.43 -26.78 -12.69
CA GLY A 245 24.40 -27.56 -12.01
C GLY A 245 23.67 -26.80 -10.89
N ASP A 246 24.34 -25.87 -10.19
CA ASP A 246 23.72 -25.03 -9.17
C ASP A 246 22.68 -24.10 -9.80
N LEU A 247 23.03 -23.47 -10.92
CA LEU A 247 22.12 -22.54 -11.60
C LEU A 247 20.90 -23.26 -12.20
N GLU A 248 21.09 -24.46 -12.72
CA GLU A 248 20.01 -25.28 -13.25
C GLU A 248 19.05 -25.71 -12.13
N ALA A 249 19.56 -26.25 -11.02
CA ALA A 249 18.79 -26.65 -9.85
C ALA A 249 18.05 -25.46 -9.23
N LEU A 250 18.71 -24.30 -9.08
CA LEU A 250 18.11 -23.08 -8.59
C LEU A 250 16.97 -22.60 -9.49
N THR A 251 17.17 -22.67 -10.82
CA THR A 251 16.16 -22.27 -11.80
C THR A 251 14.92 -23.17 -11.71
N ALA A 252 15.10 -24.48 -11.69
CA ALA A 252 14.01 -25.44 -11.58
C ALA A 252 13.22 -25.22 -10.28
N LEU A 253 13.92 -25.04 -9.16
CA LEU A 253 13.32 -24.84 -7.85
C LEU A 253 12.55 -23.52 -7.75
N CYS A 254 13.13 -22.40 -8.16
CA CYS A 254 12.46 -21.11 -8.18
C CYS A 254 11.23 -21.12 -9.09
N THR A 255 11.32 -21.72 -10.27
CA THR A 255 10.18 -21.85 -11.21
C THR A 255 9.03 -22.64 -10.59
N SER A 256 9.33 -23.75 -9.91
CA SER A 256 8.34 -24.55 -9.18
C SER A 256 7.68 -23.74 -8.07
N CYS A 257 8.45 -23.00 -7.27
CA CYS A 257 7.93 -22.11 -6.22
C CYS A 257 7.04 -21.02 -6.79
N GLN A 258 7.46 -20.35 -7.86
CA GLN A 258 6.69 -19.31 -8.53
C GLN A 258 5.35 -19.86 -9.04
N ALA A 259 5.33 -21.04 -9.66
CA ALA A 259 4.10 -21.68 -10.12
C ALA A 259 3.11 -21.91 -8.96
N LYS A 260 3.58 -22.43 -7.82
CA LYS A 260 2.75 -22.64 -6.62
C LYS A 260 2.22 -21.33 -6.04
N LEU A 261 3.06 -20.28 -5.96
CA LEU A 261 2.66 -18.96 -5.45
C LEU A 261 1.63 -18.29 -6.36
N ARG A 262 1.82 -18.36 -7.67
CA ARG A 262 0.86 -17.85 -8.67
C ARG A 262 -0.46 -18.60 -8.60
N ALA A 263 -0.44 -19.93 -8.48
CA ALA A 263 -1.64 -20.73 -8.29
C ALA A 263 -2.40 -20.36 -6.99
N ALA A 264 -1.70 -20.16 -5.87
CA ALA A 264 -2.29 -19.73 -4.61
C ALA A 264 -2.83 -18.28 -4.63
N ALA A 265 -2.24 -17.40 -5.46
CA ALA A 265 -2.68 -16.02 -5.61
C ALA A 265 -3.93 -15.86 -6.50
N ARG A 266 -4.14 -16.79 -7.45
CA ARG A 266 -5.22 -16.70 -8.44
C ARG A 266 -6.63 -16.62 -7.84
N PRO A 267 -7.07 -17.53 -6.95
CA PRO A 267 -8.44 -17.50 -6.40
C PRO A 267 -8.71 -16.24 -5.57
N ARG A 268 -7.66 -15.65 -4.97
CA ARG A 268 -7.76 -14.36 -4.28
C ARG A 268 -8.02 -13.22 -5.26
N GLY A 269 -7.29 -13.21 -6.37
CA GLY A 269 -7.47 -12.23 -7.44
C GLY A 269 -8.83 -12.36 -8.13
N ASP A 270 -9.31 -13.59 -8.36
CA ASP A 270 -10.63 -13.83 -8.95
C ASP A 270 -11.73 -13.22 -8.08
N ARG A 271 -11.68 -13.39 -6.74
CA ARG A 271 -12.61 -12.73 -5.80
C ARG A 271 -12.46 -11.22 -5.75
N LEU A 272 -11.21 -10.73 -5.63
CA LEU A 272 -10.94 -9.29 -5.51
C LEU A 272 -11.37 -8.49 -6.73
N PHE A 273 -11.22 -9.07 -7.93
CA PHE A 273 -11.42 -8.38 -9.20
C PHE A 273 -12.66 -8.87 -9.98
N ALA A 274 -13.57 -9.59 -9.32
CA ALA A 274 -14.82 -10.07 -9.93
C ALA A 274 -15.73 -8.92 -10.34
N GLU A 275 -15.97 -7.97 -9.42
CA GLU A 275 -16.98 -6.94 -9.61
C GLU A 275 -16.58 -5.85 -10.62
N PRO A 276 -17.58 -5.24 -11.30
CA PRO A 276 -17.38 -4.04 -12.12
C PRO A 276 -16.84 -2.86 -11.31
N VAL A 277 -16.04 -2.00 -11.95
CA VAL A 277 -15.43 -0.82 -11.30
C VAL A 277 -16.46 0.08 -10.64
N LYS A 278 -17.56 0.38 -11.35
CA LYS A 278 -18.64 1.23 -10.87
C LYS A 278 -19.33 0.69 -9.61
N ASN A 279 -19.46 -0.64 -9.51
CA ASN A 279 -20.07 -1.28 -8.34
C ASN A 279 -19.18 -1.09 -7.09
N LEU A 280 -17.86 -1.23 -7.22
CA LEU A 280 -16.93 -0.94 -6.13
C LEU A 280 -17.00 0.53 -5.72
N GLU A 281 -16.96 1.47 -6.68
CA GLU A 281 -17.04 2.91 -6.44
C GLU A 281 -18.32 3.25 -5.66
N SER A 282 -19.47 2.84 -6.17
CA SER A 282 -20.78 3.13 -5.55
C SER A 282 -20.89 2.54 -4.15
N ARG A 283 -20.50 1.28 -3.99
CA ARG A 283 -20.57 0.57 -2.71
C ARG A 283 -19.69 1.21 -1.65
N VAL A 284 -18.43 1.53 -1.98
CA VAL A 284 -17.52 2.18 -1.01
C VAL A 284 -17.99 3.58 -0.65
N ALA A 285 -18.54 4.34 -1.61
CA ALA A 285 -19.12 5.66 -1.36
C ALA A 285 -20.33 5.58 -0.41
N LEU A 286 -21.23 4.60 -0.63
CA LEU A 286 -22.40 4.38 0.24
C LEU A 286 -21.97 3.98 1.66
N TYR A 287 -21.03 3.04 1.80
CA TYR A 287 -20.51 2.63 3.10
C TYR A 287 -19.93 3.81 3.89
N TRP A 288 -19.15 4.66 3.21
CA TRP A 288 -18.55 5.82 3.85
C TRP A 288 -19.59 6.82 4.33
N ARG A 289 -20.56 7.17 3.48
CA ARG A 289 -21.65 8.12 3.81
C ARG A 289 -22.53 7.59 4.95
N SER A 290 -22.93 6.32 4.89
CA SER A 290 -23.72 5.69 5.94
C SER A 290 -22.99 5.69 7.30
N ALA A 291 -21.70 5.37 7.29
CA ALA A 291 -20.89 5.40 8.52
C ALA A 291 -20.74 6.83 9.08
N GLN A 292 -20.61 7.85 8.22
CA GLN A 292 -20.59 9.24 8.65
C GLN A 292 -21.93 9.68 9.25
N CYS A 293 -23.07 9.28 8.68
CA CYS A 293 -24.39 9.57 9.24
C CYS A 293 -24.56 8.98 10.63
N LEU A 294 -24.16 7.71 10.84
CA LEU A 294 -24.22 7.03 12.14
C LEU A 294 -23.39 7.75 13.22
N VAL A 295 -22.18 8.19 12.87
CA VAL A 295 -21.32 8.91 13.80
C VAL A 295 -21.88 10.27 14.16
N ASN A 296 -22.41 11.02 13.17
CA ASN A 296 -23.02 12.33 13.40
C ASN A 296 -24.28 12.21 14.27
N PHE A 297 -25.09 11.18 14.07
CA PHE A 297 -26.27 10.90 14.90
C PHE A 297 -25.86 10.63 16.36
N ALA A 298 -24.90 9.75 16.58
CA ALA A 298 -24.40 9.43 17.92
C ALA A 298 -23.80 10.64 18.65
N THR A 299 -23.20 11.59 17.92
CA THR A 299 -22.66 12.84 18.51
C THR A 299 -23.72 13.89 18.79
N SER A 300 -24.86 13.88 18.08
CA SER A 300 -25.99 14.79 18.31
C SER A 300 -26.84 14.36 19.51
N GLU A 301 -27.03 13.07 19.75
CA GLU A 301 -27.76 12.57 20.91
C GLU A 301 -27.00 12.74 22.24
N GLY A 302 -25.69 12.90 22.21
CA GLY A 302 -24.85 13.16 23.39
C GLY A 302 -24.91 14.60 23.92
N ARG A 303 -25.64 15.53 23.29
CA ARG A 303 -26.04 16.82 23.89
C ARG A 303 -27.43 16.63 24.50
N PRO A 304 -27.64 16.79 25.85
CA PRO A 304 -28.98 16.90 26.39
C PRO A 304 -29.59 18.20 25.82
N GLY A 305 -30.28 18.04 24.71
CA GLY A 305 -31.08 19.10 24.13
C GLY A 305 -32.20 19.37 25.10
N ALA A 306 -32.27 20.60 25.63
CA ALA A 306 -33.40 21.11 26.38
C ALA A 306 -34.67 20.76 25.58
N LEU A 307 -35.53 19.95 26.18
CA LEU A 307 -36.88 19.72 25.71
C LEU A 307 -37.56 21.10 25.61
N PRO A 308 -38.21 21.45 24.50
CA PRO A 308 -39.00 22.70 24.47
C PRO A 308 -40.08 22.59 25.55
N GLU A 309 -40.10 23.54 26.47
CA GLU A 309 -41.17 23.67 27.43
C GLU A 309 -42.53 23.75 26.74
N PRO A 310 -43.56 23.05 27.19
CA PRO A 310 -44.88 23.13 26.63
C PRO A 310 -45.41 24.55 26.85
N SER A 311 -45.62 25.28 25.79
CA SER A 311 -46.22 26.60 25.75
C SER A 311 -47.61 26.59 26.44
N ALA A 312 -47.63 27.01 27.70
CA ALA A 312 -48.86 27.29 28.40
C ALA A 312 -49.51 28.56 27.86
N LYS A 313 -50.35 28.42 26.86
CA LYS A 313 -51.37 29.42 26.50
C LYS A 313 -52.75 28.78 26.55
N GLY A 314 -53.28 28.68 27.78
CA GLY A 314 -54.69 28.53 28.00
C GLY A 314 -55.44 29.77 27.53
N LYS A 315 -56.27 29.63 26.50
CA LYS A 315 -57.37 30.56 26.26
C LYS A 315 -58.62 30.03 26.88
N SER A 316 -59.00 30.68 27.99
CA SER A 316 -60.34 30.67 28.57
C SER A 316 -61.39 30.96 27.50
N VAL A 317 -62.25 29.98 27.20
CA VAL A 317 -63.48 30.22 26.44
C VAL A 317 -64.63 30.38 27.44
N HIS A 318 -65.10 31.61 27.53
CA HIS A 318 -66.23 32.03 28.31
C HIS A 318 -67.51 31.42 27.74
N ASN A 319 -68.21 30.68 28.59
CA ASN A 319 -69.54 30.14 28.34
C ASN A 319 -70.55 31.28 28.44
N ARG A 320 -71.32 31.59 27.41
CA ARG A 320 -72.56 32.37 27.49
C ARG A 320 -73.70 31.55 26.95
N LYS A 321 -74.64 31.31 27.86
CA LYS A 321 -75.98 30.82 27.62
C LYS A 321 -76.74 31.69 26.63
N ARG A 322 -77.42 31.10 25.71
CA ARG A 322 -78.89 31.13 25.47
C ARG A 322 -79.20 30.09 24.39
#